data_fb10c3fe92b753de04a425cacc687a20
#
_entry.id   fb10c3fe92b753de04a425cacc687a20
#
_cell.length_a   1.000
_cell.length_b   1.000
_cell.length_c   1.000
_cell.angle_alpha   90.00
_cell.angle_beta   90.00
_cell.angle_gamma   90.00
#
_symmetry.space_group_name_H-M   'P 1'
#
loop_
_entity.id
_entity.type
_entity.pdbx_description
1 polymer ?
#
loop_
_entity_poly.entity_id
_entity_poly.type
_entity_poly.pdbx_seq_one_letter_code
_entity_poly.pdbx_strand_id
1 'polypeptide(L)'
;MLTEITIDNLGVIPHSAVEFSPGLNVLTGETGAGKTMVVTGLRLLTGGRADASKVRTGAAQATVEGAFSTHLLSDVARDALTTITEDAGAQPDENGEYLAARSVKASGRSRAHLGGRTVPAATLAEFTSHLLTIHGQNDQLRLLAPAEQLAALDAFDPAIAPLKERYRESYSKWRAATKDLRERTEKRRELAQEVDRLQFAVDEIDGIDPQDGEDTDLVATINRLQDVDALRESAQGALVAIDGAESVGEYNSGAESADPASTLIGQAASTLQQASDGHLRELGSQLADVAAVLTDVSGELGMFLSDLPSDPDELERLLQRQQELKSLTRKYAPDIAGVLAWRDKAVKRLASIDTSAEAIEELRKRVATSEKEMTTAAKALTKERTAAARKLEEAVTEELRGLAMPKARVTVAVDKQEFDRNGADSVELRLAPNDALEPQPLASSASGGELSRAMLALEVILSSQQGGATLVFDEVDAGVGGRAAVEIGRRLARLARNNQVIVVTHLPQVAAYATTHLHVSKNVSDESVTSGVDVLEGDARIEELARMLAGMDDSETGRAHANELMERAQAEIAAF
;
A
#
# COMPACT_ATOMS: atom_id res chain seq x y z
N MET A 1 27.82 18.00 5.91
CA MET A 1 29.06 17.46 6.54
C MET A 1 28.82 17.22 8.01
N LEU A 2 29.43 16.20 8.58
CA LEU A 2 29.46 15.95 10.02
C LEU A 2 30.62 16.77 10.63
N THR A 3 30.31 17.69 11.53
CA THR A 3 31.33 18.54 12.18
C THR A 3 31.80 17.95 13.47
N GLU A 4 30.93 17.33 14.25
CA GLU A 4 31.25 16.69 15.51
C GLU A 4 30.39 15.44 15.74
N ILE A 5 30.94 14.46 16.45
CA ILE A 5 30.19 13.35 17.04
C ILE A 5 30.52 13.22 18.51
N THR A 6 29.48 13.16 19.34
CA THR A 6 29.62 12.86 20.78
C THR A 6 28.99 11.49 21.04
N ILE A 7 29.71 10.64 21.73
CA ILE A 7 29.34 9.27 22.09
C ILE A 7 29.39 9.08 23.58
N ASP A 8 28.27 8.71 24.20
CA ASP A 8 28.15 8.42 25.62
C ASP A 8 27.69 6.97 25.85
N ASN A 9 28.45 6.25 26.69
CA ASN A 9 28.12 4.91 27.16
C ASN A 9 27.83 3.86 26.06
N LEU A 10 28.57 3.93 24.95
CA LEU A 10 28.44 2.99 23.85
C LEU A 10 29.61 1.99 23.85
N GLY A 11 29.34 0.72 24.11
CA GLY A 11 30.34 -0.34 24.15
C GLY A 11 31.43 -0.06 25.18
N VAL A 12 32.65 0.07 24.70
CA VAL A 12 33.84 0.39 25.52
C VAL A 12 34.07 1.89 25.73
N ILE A 13 33.32 2.74 25.05
CA ILE A 13 33.42 4.20 25.12
C ILE A 13 32.49 4.73 26.23
N PRO A 14 33.01 5.27 27.35
CA PRO A 14 32.20 5.93 28.38
C PRO A 14 31.72 7.30 27.90
N HIS A 15 32.64 8.10 27.36
CA HIS A 15 32.42 9.41 26.75
C HIS A 15 33.51 9.69 25.73
N SER A 16 33.16 10.22 24.58
CA SER A 16 34.09 10.69 23.57
C SER A 16 33.41 11.75 22.71
N ALA A 17 34.10 12.88 22.51
CA ALA A 17 33.73 13.88 21.51
C ALA A 17 34.81 13.90 20.44
N VAL A 18 34.42 13.88 19.18
CA VAL A 18 35.33 13.83 18.02
C VAL A 18 34.93 14.92 17.05
N GLU A 19 35.82 15.84 16.81
CA GLU A 19 35.65 16.85 15.74
C GLU A 19 36.21 16.33 14.43
N PHE A 20 35.45 16.56 13.35
CA PHE A 20 35.85 16.20 12.00
C PHE A 20 36.07 17.44 11.16
N SER A 21 37.16 17.45 10.42
CA SER A 21 37.46 18.52 9.46
C SER A 21 36.96 18.19 8.07
N PRO A 22 36.82 19.19 7.19
CA PRO A 22 36.70 18.93 5.75
C PRO A 22 37.90 18.13 5.22
N GLY A 23 37.69 17.30 4.23
CA GLY A 23 38.74 16.46 3.66
C GLY A 23 38.80 15.06 4.24
N LEU A 24 39.97 14.44 4.28
CA LEU A 24 40.20 13.07 4.70
C LEU A 24 40.50 12.96 6.17
N ASN A 25 39.56 12.45 6.95
CA ASN A 25 39.71 12.14 8.38
C ASN A 25 40.01 10.63 8.52
N VAL A 26 41.13 10.32 9.13
CA VAL A 26 41.54 8.93 9.30
C VAL A 26 41.58 8.57 10.79
N LEU A 27 40.89 7.47 11.16
CA LEU A 27 40.86 6.91 12.49
C LEU A 27 41.82 5.72 12.56
N THR A 28 42.87 5.84 13.39
CA THR A 28 43.80 4.75 13.74
C THR A 28 43.66 4.33 15.19
N GLY A 29 44.46 3.39 15.66
CA GLY A 29 44.46 2.89 17.02
C GLY A 29 44.49 1.36 17.09
N GLU A 30 44.64 0.80 18.28
CA GLU A 30 44.71 -0.63 18.48
C GLU A 30 43.41 -1.38 18.18
N THR A 31 43.53 -2.68 17.87
CA THR A 31 42.36 -3.55 17.67
C THR A 31 41.56 -3.67 18.97
N GLY A 32 40.27 -3.38 18.93
CA GLY A 32 39.40 -3.37 20.13
C GLY A 32 39.44 -2.06 20.95
N ALA A 33 40.17 -1.02 20.50
CA ALA A 33 40.23 0.28 21.18
C ALA A 33 38.96 1.14 21.02
N GLY A 34 37.98 0.73 20.25
CA GLY A 34 36.74 1.49 20.08
C GLY A 34 36.52 2.08 18.68
N LYS A 35 37.43 1.88 17.71
CA LYS A 35 37.23 2.33 16.31
C LYS A 35 35.87 1.91 15.74
N THR A 36 35.53 0.62 15.87
CA THR A 36 34.25 0.08 15.47
C THR A 36 33.06 0.70 16.24
N MET A 37 33.31 1.22 17.45
CA MET A 37 32.24 1.88 18.23
C MET A 37 31.93 3.28 17.69
N VAL A 38 32.93 4.00 17.16
CA VAL A 38 32.69 5.27 16.45
C VAL A 38 31.81 5.02 15.20
N VAL A 39 32.14 4.02 14.40
CA VAL A 39 31.32 3.63 13.23
C VAL A 39 29.94 3.16 13.68
N THR A 40 29.84 2.39 14.78
CA THR A 40 28.55 1.97 15.35
C THR A 40 27.72 3.18 15.80
N GLY A 41 28.35 4.21 16.37
CA GLY A 41 27.70 5.47 16.70
C GLY A 41 27.14 6.17 15.47
N LEU A 42 27.95 6.30 14.42
CA LEU A 42 27.48 6.85 13.14
C LEU A 42 26.31 6.05 12.55
N ARG A 43 26.35 4.72 12.64
CA ARG A 43 25.22 3.85 12.23
C ARG A 43 23.93 4.12 13.01
N LEU A 44 24.02 4.43 14.28
CA LEU A 44 22.82 4.79 15.07
C LEU A 44 22.20 6.10 14.59
N LEU A 45 23.00 7.07 14.17
CA LEU A 45 22.52 8.33 13.61
C LEU A 45 21.84 8.14 12.24
N THR A 46 22.33 7.20 11.41
CA THR A 46 21.71 6.89 10.12
C THR A 46 20.47 6.00 10.21
N GLY A 47 19.88 5.84 11.40
CA GLY A 47 18.65 5.08 11.60
C GLY A 47 18.88 3.57 11.78
N GLY A 48 20.12 3.12 11.91
CA GLY A 48 20.47 1.73 12.15
C GLY A 48 19.74 1.12 13.37
N ARG A 49 19.58 -0.20 13.37
CA ARG A 49 18.88 -0.92 14.44
C ARG A 49 19.54 -0.64 15.80
N ALA A 50 18.71 -0.16 16.74
CA ALA A 50 19.15 0.01 18.12
C ALA A 50 19.36 -1.36 18.77
N ASP A 51 20.60 -1.61 19.23
CA ASP A 51 20.99 -2.85 19.91
C ASP A 51 21.35 -2.54 21.37
N ALA A 52 20.50 -3.02 22.29
CA ALA A 52 20.72 -2.82 23.74
C ALA A 52 22.02 -3.47 24.23
N SER A 53 22.54 -4.51 23.54
CA SER A 53 23.81 -5.15 23.90
C SER A 53 25.01 -4.24 23.70
N LYS A 54 24.87 -3.15 22.95
CA LYS A 54 25.91 -2.13 22.76
C LYS A 54 25.90 -1.04 23.82
N VAL A 55 24.89 -0.99 24.69
CA VAL A 55 24.90 -0.11 25.85
C VAL A 55 25.98 -0.59 26.83
N ARG A 56 26.84 0.32 27.30
CA ARG A 56 27.92 0.00 28.23
C ARG A 56 27.38 -0.68 29.49
N THR A 57 28.05 -1.73 29.93
CA THR A 57 27.71 -2.46 31.17
C THR A 57 27.62 -1.51 32.34
N GLY A 58 26.52 -1.50 33.09
CA GLY A 58 26.27 -0.62 34.22
C GLY A 58 25.63 0.74 33.87
N ALA A 59 25.55 1.10 32.57
CA ALA A 59 24.88 2.33 32.14
C ALA A 59 23.39 2.09 31.86
N ALA A 60 22.55 3.07 32.15
CA ALA A 60 21.11 3.03 31.89
C ALA A 60 20.78 3.21 30.41
N GLN A 61 21.62 3.97 29.69
CA GLN A 61 21.44 4.24 28.25
C GLN A 61 22.79 4.60 27.60
N ALA A 62 22.86 4.39 26.29
CA ALA A 62 23.85 4.96 25.40
C ALA A 62 23.24 6.11 24.61
N THR A 63 24.01 7.15 24.33
CA THR A 63 23.60 8.28 23.49
C THR A 63 24.69 8.57 22.47
N VAL A 64 24.26 8.83 21.25
CA VAL A 64 25.12 9.32 20.16
C VAL A 64 24.48 10.58 19.62
N GLU A 65 25.28 11.63 19.51
CA GLU A 65 24.87 12.94 19.01
C GLU A 65 25.83 13.37 17.90
N GLY A 66 25.34 13.91 16.81
CA GLY A 66 26.13 14.42 15.69
C GLY A 66 25.66 15.81 15.29
N ALA A 67 26.60 16.70 15.06
CA ALA A 67 26.36 18.03 14.50
C ALA A 67 26.60 17.99 12.99
N PHE A 68 25.64 18.49 12.22
CA PHE A 68 25.67 18.45 10.76
C PHE A 68 25.54 19.85 10.14
N SER A 69 26.57 20.25 9.40
CA SER A 69 26.57 21.45 8.56
C SER A 69 26.03 21.13 7.15
N THR A 70 25.15 21.99 6.63
CA THR A 70 24.54 21.86 5.31
C THR A 70 25.16 22.77 4.24
N HIS A 71 26.17 23.56 4.57
CA HIS A 71 26.72 24.61 3.70
C HIS A 71 27.35 24.11 2.39
N LEU A 72 27.88 22.89 2.36
CA LEU A 72 28.57 22.31 1.20
C LEU A 72 27.69 21.41 0.35
N LEU A 73 26.42 21.29 0.68
CA LEU A 73 25.47 20.48 -0.11
C LEU A 73 25.06 21.20 -1.39
N SER A 74 24.72 20.41 -2.40
CA SER A 74 24.05 20.93 -3.59
C SER A 74 22.69 21.53 -3.25
N ASP A 75 22.21 22.48 -4.05
CA ASP A 75 20.90 23.12 -3.83
C ASP A 75 19.76 22.12 -3.76
N VAL A 76 19.76 21.08 -4.60
CA VAL A 76 18.76 20.02 -4.61
C VAL A 76 18.74 19.23 -3.30
N ALA A 77 19.92 18.88 -2.77
CA ALA A 77 20.01 18.16 -1.48
C ALA A 77 19.61 19.08 -0.31
N ARG A 78 19.93 20.37 -0.39
CA ARG A 78 19.55 21.37 0.62
C ARG A 78 18.04 21.58 0.67
N ASP A 79 17.37 21.69 -0.49
CA ASP A 79 15.91 21.84 -0.57
C ASP A 79 15.18 20.61 0.00
N ALA A 80 15.67 19.40 -0.31
CA ALA A 80 15.14 18.18 0.26
C ALA A 80 15.25 18.14 1.79
N LEU A 81 16.42 18.54 2.33
CA LEU A 81 16.63 18.63 3.79
C LEU A 81 15.74 19.69 4.44
N THR A 82 15.55 20.84 3.79
CA THR A 82 14.66 21.90 4.28
C THR A 82 13.24 21.38 4.46
N THR A 83 12.72 20.66 3.48
CA THR A 83 11.39 20.04 3.59
C THR A 83 11.29 19.09 4.78
N ILE A 84 12.28 18.19 4.96
CA ILE A 84 12.29 17.22 6.08
C ILE A 84 12.36 17.94 7.43
N THR A 85 13.18 19.00 7.55
CA THR A 85 13.35 19.73 8.81
C THR A 85 12.15 20.60 9.15
N GLU A 86 11.50 21.21 8.18
CA GLU A 86 10.25 21.96 8.34
C GLU A 86 9.11 21.03 8.81
N ASP A 87 8.91 19.89 8.13
CA ASP A 87 7.91 18.90 8.53
C ASP A 87 8.12 18.34 9.94
N ALA A 88 9.39 18.18 10.34
CA ALA A 88 9.75 17.74 11.68
C ALA A 88 9.70 18.86 12.74
N GLY A 89 9.59 20.13 12.35
CA GLY A 89 9.73 21.30 13.22
C GLY A 89 11.14 21.45 13.82
N ALA A 90 12.16 20.87 13.16
CA ALA A 90 13.54 20.89 13.59
C ALA A 90 14.19 22.25 13.26
N GLN A 91 15.02 22.76 14.14
CA GLN A 91 15.73 24.03 13.96
C GLN A 91 17.24 23.80 14.00
N PRO A 92 18.04 24.54 13.20
CA PRO A 92 19.48 24.56 13.36
C PRO A 92 19.86 25.29 14.65
N ASP A 93 21.07 25.05 15.12
CA ASP A 93 21.66 25.77 16.23
C ASP A 93 22.13 27.19 15.83
N GLU A 94 22.84 27.89 16.74
CA GLU A 94 23.37 29.22 16.53
C GLU A 94 24.44 29.29 15.42
N ASN A 95 25.09 28.17 15.11
CA ASN A 95 26.09 28.03 14.04
C ASN A 95 25.47 27.64 12.70
N GLY A 96 24.15 27.41 12.65
CA GLY A 96 23.46 26.93 11.47
C GLY A 96 23.59 25.42 11.26
N GLU A 97 23.96 24.66 12.30
CA GLU A 97 24.13 23.21 12.26
C GLU A 97 22.91 22.49 12.84
N TYR A 98 22.58 21.34 12.27
CA TYR A 98 21.51 20.49 12.79
C TYR A 98 22.08 19.43 13.75
N LEU A 99 21.62 19.45 14.99
CA LEU A 99 21.95 18.41 15.97
C LEU A 99 21.01 17.21 15.75
N ALA A 100 21.60 16.06 15.45
CA ALA A 100 20.94 14.78 15.31
C ALA A 100 21.38 13.84 16.42
N ALA A 101 20.46 13.31 17.22
CA ALA A 101 20.80 12.45 18.35
C ALA A 101 19.98 11.16 18.37
N ARG A 102 20.63 10.09 18.84
CA ARG A 102 20.01 8.79 19.08
C ARG A 102 20.36 8.27 20.46
N SER A 103 19.35 7.97 21.26
CA SER A 103 19.53 7.30 22.54
C SER A 103 18.95 5.89 22.55
N VAL A 104 19.68 4.95 23.17
CA VAL A 104 19.30 3.54 23.31
C VAL A 104 19.37 3.17 24.77
N LYS A 105 18.27 2.78 25.38
CA LYS A 105 18.22 2.31 26.77
C LYS A 105 18.65 0.85 26.87
N ALA A 106 19.22 0.46 28.00
CA ALA A 106 19.54 -0.93 28.32
C ALA A 106 18.31 -1.86 28.21
N SER A 107 17.08 -1.31 28.36
CA SER A 107 15.80 -2.02 28.14
C SER A 107 15.42 -2.23 26.67
N GLY A 108 16.24 -1.79 25.71
CA GLY A 108 15.99 -1.91 24.27
C GLY A 108 15.15 -0.78 23.65
N ARG A 109 14.58 0.12 24.45
CA ARG A 109 13.85 1.28 23.92
C ARG A 109 14.82 2.32 23.37
N SER A 110 14.51 2.87 22.19
CA SER A 110 15.32 3.95 21.60
C SER A 110 14.48 5.18 21.27
N ARG A 111 15.15 6.34 21.26
CA ARG A 111 14.58 7.63 20.86
C ARG A 111 15.50 8.33 19.89
N ALA A 112 14.94 9.09 18.97
CA ALA A 112 15.67 9.93 18.03
C ALA A 112 15.28 11.39 18.22
N HIS A 113 16.24 12.28 18.01
CA HIS A 113 16.06 13.72 18.09
C HIS A 113 16.71 14.37 16.87
N LEU A 114 16.11 15.45 16.38
CA LEU A 114 16.62 16.26 15.28
C LEU A 114 16.30 17.73 15.55
N GLY A 115 17.32 18.60 15.56
CA GLY A 115 17.15 20.05 15.77
C GLY A 115 16.30 20.39 16.99
N GLY A 116 16.58 19.75 18.14
CA GLY A 116 15.87 19.95 19.41
C GLY A 116 14.49 19.29 19.51
N ARG A 117 14.03 18.54 18.49
CA ARG A 117 12.72 17.85 18.48
C ARG A 117 12.89 16.34 18.58
N THR A 118 11.95 15.67 19.26
CA THR A 118 11.86 14.21 19.22
C THR A 118 11.15 13.81 17.93
N VAL A 119 11.80 12.96 17.14
CA VAL A 119 11.30 12.53 15.82
C VAL A 119 11.22 11.00 15.74
N PRO A 120 10.45 10.43 14.80
CA PRO A 120 10.58 9.01 14.45
C PRO A 120 11.99 8.67 13.98
N ALA A 121 12.44 7.43 14.23
CA ALA A 121 13.76 6.98 13.75
C ALA A 121 13.87 7.02 12.20
N ALA A 122 12.75 6.85 11.50
CA ALA A 122 12.70 6.95 10.04
C ALA A 122 12.98 8.38 9.55
N THR A 123 12.45 9.41 10.22
CA THR A 123 12.71 10.82 9.89
C THR A 123 14.18 11.17 10.11
N LEU A 124 14.78 10.68 11.21
CA LEU A 124 16.22 10.85 11.44
C LEU A 124 17.05 10.16 10.36
N ALA A 125 16.69 8.94 9.98
CA ALA A 125 17.35 8.19 8.91
C ALA A 125 17.21 8.89 7.55
N GLU A 126 16.06 9.43 7.24
CA GLU A 126 15.80 10.19 6.02
C GLU A 126 16.67 11.45 5.97
N PHE A 127 16.68 12.26 7.04
CA PHE A 127 17.53 13.44 7.15
C PHE A 127 19.01 13.09 6.98
N THR A 128 19.52 12.13 7.76
CA THR A 128 20.95 11.79 7.72
C THR A 128 21.35 11.12 6.39
N SER A 129 20.43 10.49 5.69
CA SER A 129 20.71 9.84 4.41
C SER A 129 21.17 10.80 3.29
N HIS A 130 20.82 12.09 3.40
CA HIS A 130 21.31 13.13 2.48
C HIS A 130 22.69 13.67 2.85
N LEU A 131 23.16 13.41 4.07
CA LEU A 131 24.37 13.99 4.65
C LEU A 131 25.49 12.98 4.86
N LEU A 132 25.15 11.73 5.19
CA LEU A 132 26.10 10.72 5.65
C LEU A 132 25.81 9.37 4.99
N THR A 133 26.82 8.81 4.34
CA THR A 133 26.78 7.45 3.78
C THR A 133 27.90 6.60 4.40
N ILE A 134 27.55 5.41 4.89
CA ILE A 134 28.50 4.50 5.53
C ILE A 134 28.75 3.29 4.60
N HIS A 135 30.02 3.04 4.29
CA HIS A 135 30.49 1.92 3.48
C HIS A 135 31.23 0.92 4.39
N GLY A 136 30.53 -0.08 4.90
CA GLY A 136 31.08 -1.14 5.77
C GLY A 136 30.30 -2.44 5.60
N GLN A 137 30.75 -3.54 6.23
CA GLN A 137 30.20 -4.91 6.03
C GLN A 137 28.66 -5.04 6.15
N ASN A 138 28.00 -4.15 6.88
CA ASN A 138 26.55 -4.23 7.11
C ASN A 138 25.75 -3.05 6.53
N ASP A 139 26.39 -2.01 5.99
CA ASP A 139 25.72 -0.77 5.56
C ASP A 139 25.79 -0.51 4.05
N GLN A 140 26.43 -1.40 3.31
CA GLN A 140 26.50 -1.35 1.84
C GLN A 140 25.12 -1.50 1.16
N LEU A 141 24.05 -1.59 1.98
CA LEU A 141 22.69 -1.89 1.56
C LEU A 141 22.09 -0.82 0.64
N ARG A 142 22.57 0.41 0.65
CA ARG A 142 21.95 1.48 -0.13
C ARG A 142 22.21 1.33 -1.63
N LEU A 143 23.49 1.26 -2.05
CA LEU A 143 23.85 0.98 -3.46
C LEU A 143 23.58 -0.47 -3.89
N LEU A 144 23.17 -1.35 -2.96
CA LEU A 144 22.72 -2.70 -3.29
C LEU A 144 21.24 -2.75 -3.68
N ALA A 145 20.47 -1.70 -3.37
CA ALA A 145 19.08 -1.62 -3.78
C ALA A 145 18.97 -1.23 -5.26
N PRO A 146 18.18 -1.96 -6.08
CA PRO A 146 18.07 -1.68 -7.52
C PRO A 146 17.65 -0.25 -7.85
N ALA A 147 16.81 0.38 -7.02
CA ALA A 147 16.38 1.76 -7.21
C ALA A 147 17.53 2.77 -7.07
N GLU A 148 18.47 2.52 -6.14
CA GLU A 148 19.65 3.37 -5.93
C GLU A 148 20.69 3.15 -7.02
N GLN A 149 20.84 1.92 -7.53
CA GLN A 149 21.71 1.62 -8.66
C GLN A 149 21.23 2.32 -9.95
N LEU A 150 19.91 2.33 -10.17
CA LEU A 150 19.31 3.09 -11.27
C LEU A 150 19.54 4.61 -11.08
N ALA A 151 19.38 5.12 -9.86
CA ALA A 151 19.61 6.53 -9.57
C ALA A 151 21.08 6.93 -9.76
N ALA A 152 22.01 6.06 -9.35
CA ALA A 152 23.45 6.26 -9.55
C ALA A 152 23.82 6.29 -11.05
N LEU A 153 23.29 5.39 -11.86
CA LEU A 153 23.49 5.40 -13.31
C LEU A 153 22.88 6.67 -13.95
N ASP A 154 21.68 7.08 -13.51
CA ASP A 154 21.03 8.28 -14.02
C ASP A 154 21.81 9.56 -13.66
N ALA A 155 22.50 9.57 -12.52
CA ALA A 155 23.35 10.69 -12.08
C ALA A 155 24.73 10.71 -12.76
N PHE A 156 25.22 9.54 -13.19
CA PHE A 156 26.53 9.41 -13.81
C PHE A 156 26.64 10.10 -15.18
N ASP A 157 25.59 10.07 -15.99
CA ASP A 157 25.60 10.74 -17.30
C ASP A 157 24.51 11.83 -17.35
N PRO A 158 24.91 13.12 -17.40
CA PRO A 158 23.97 14.25 -17.44
C PRO A 158 22.98 14.21 -18.63
N ALA A 159 23.31 13.48 -19.71
CA ALA A 159 22.45 13.33 -20.88
C ALA A 159 21.15 12.56 -20.57
N ILE A 160 21.12 11.81 -19.46
CA ILE A 160 19.95 11.03 -19.03
C ILE A 160 18.85 11.94 -18.45
N ALA A 161 19.22 12.98 -17.70
CA ALA A 161 18.27 13.83 -16.97
C ALA A 161 17.13 14.41 -17.87
N PRO A 162 17.39 15.02 -19.03
CA PRO A 162 16.33 15.56 -19.89
C PRO A 162 15.46 14.46 -20.50
N LEU A 163 16.01 13.28 -20.78
CA LEU A 163 15.25 12.14 -21.30
C LEU A 163 14.33 11.55 -20.24
N LYS A 164 14.79 11.48 -19.00
CA LYS A 164 14.01 11.05 -17.84
C LYS A 164 12.82 11.96 -17.57
N GLU A 165 13.03 13.28 -17.65
CA GLU A 165 11.94 14.24 -17.46
C GLU A 165 10.90 14.12 -18.58
N ARG A 166 11.33 14.07 -19.83
CA ARG A 166 10.43 13.82 -20.97
C ARG A 166 9.64 12.53 -20.83
N TYR A 167 10.28 11.46 -20.33
CA TYR A 167 9.58 10.21 -20.06
C TYR A 167 8.53 10.38 -18.96
N ARG A 168 8.87 11.05 -17.86
CA ARG A 168 7.96 11.30 -16.72
C ARG A 168 6.71 12.05 -17.15
N GLU A 169 6.87 13.08 -17.98
CA GLU A 169 5.74 13.83 -18.53
C GLU A 169 4.83 12.92 -19.36
N SER A 170 5.41 12.13 -20.27
CA SER A 170 4.66 11.22 -21.14
C SER A 170 3.97 10.12 -20.33
N TYR A 171 4.64 9.54 -19.32
CA TYR A 171 4.08 8.55 -18.41
C TYR A 171 2.91 9.11 -17.59
N SER A 172 3.05 10.34 -17.08
CA SER A 172 1.98 11.01 -16.34
C SER A 172 0.73 11.22 -17.21
N LYS A 173 0.90 11.66 -18.46
CA LYS A 173 -0.19 11.82 -19.44
C LYS A 173 -0.89 10.50 -19.75
N TRP A 174 -0.12 9.45 -20.03
CA TRP A 174 -0.67 8.11 -20.28
C TRP A 174 -1.42 7.56 -19.06
N ARG A 175 -0.85 7.68 -17.86
CA ARG A 175 -1.47 7.19 -16.63
C ARG A 175 -2.77 7.93 -16.32
N ALA A 176 -2.80 9.25 -16.51
CA ALA A 176 -4.01 10.05 -16.34
C ALA A 176 -5.10 9.67 -17.34
N ALA A 177 -4.74 9.50 -18.63
CA ALA A 177 -5.68 9.07 -19.66
C ALA A 177 -6.22 7.65 -19.42
N THR A 178 -5.37 6.73 -18.99
CA THR A 178 -5.75 5.35 -18.65
C THR A 178 -6.68 5.30 -17.45
N LYS A 179 -6.41 6.10 -16.43
CA LYS A 179 -7.28 6.23 -15.25
C LYS A 179 -8.66 6.78 -15.63
N ASP A 180 -8.70 7.86 -16.43
CA ASP A 180 -9.96 8.48 -16.91
C ASP A 180 -10.78 7.47 -17.75
N LEU A 181 -10.13 6.75 -18.66
CA LEU A 181 -10.79 5.70 -19.46
C LEU A 181 -11.37 4.58 -18.57
N ARG A 182 -10.62 4.13 -17.58
CA ARG A 182 -11.07 3.08 -16.65
C ARG A 182 -12.28 3.55 -15.85
N GLU A 183 -12.21 4.72 -15.22
CA GLU A 183 -13.29 5.28 -14.40
C GLU A 183 -14.57 5.47 -15.22
N ARG A 184 -14.46 6.00 -16.45
CA ARG A 184 -15.64 6.16 -17.33
C ARG A 184 -16.18 4.86 -17.86
N THR A 185 -15.31 3.88 -18.11
CA THR A 185 -15.74 2.55 -18.55
C THR A 185 -16.47 1.79 -17.45
N GLU A 186 -15.97 1.85 -16.20
CA GLU A 186 -16.60 1.27 -15.02
C GLU A 186 -17.96 1.95 -14.75
N LYS A 187 -17.98 3.29 -14.76
CA LYS A 187 -19.20 4.07 -14.60
C LYS A 187 -20.25 3.81 -15.68
N ARG A 188 -19.83 3.66 -16.94
CA ARG A 188 -20.73 3.28 -18.02
C ARG A 188 -21.32 1.89 -17.81
N ARG A 189 -20.53 0.94 -17.33
CA ARG A 189 -21.02 -0.42 -17.05
C ARG A 189 -22.06 -0.43 -15.95
N GLU A 190 -21.83 0.34 -14.87
CA GLU A 190 -22.80 0.53 -13.80
C GLU A 190 -24.09 1.19 -14.30
N LEU A 191 -23.96 2.25 -15.12
CA LEU A 191 -25.10 2.93 -15.73
C LEU A 191 -25.86 2.02 -16.70
N ALA A 192 -25.20 1.19 -17.48
CA ALA A 192 -25.86 0.22 -18.37
C ALA A 192 -26.67 -0.82 -17.57
N GLN A 193 -26.13 -1.34 -16.47
CA GLN A 193 -26.86 -2.24 -15.58
C GLN A 193 -28.04 -1.54 -14.89
N GLU A 194 -27.89 -0.26 -14.55
CA GLU A 194 -29.00 0.56 -14.01
C GLU A 194 -30.11 0.72 -15.06
N VAL A 195 -29.75 1.02 -16.32
CA VAL A 195 -30.70 1.12 -17.46
C VAL A 195 -31.46 -0.18 -17.64
N ASP A 196 -30.76 -1.31 -17.76
CA ASP A 196 -31.41 -2.62 -17.97
C ASP A 196 -32.39 -2.95 -16.84
N ARG A 197 -32.00 -2.68 -15.59
CA ARG A 197 -32.86 -2.90 -14.42
C ARG A 197 -34.09 -1.99 -14.42
N LEU A 198 -33.91 -0.70 -14.71
CA LEU A 198 -35.01 0.28 -14.74
C LEU A 198 -35.96 -0.02 -15.91
N GLN A 199 -35.40 -0.35 -17.09
CA GLN A 199 -36.22 -0.69 -18.26
C GLN A 199 -37.07 -1.93 -18.00
N PHE A 200 -36.46 -3.01 -17.47
CA PHE A 200 -37.20 -4.22 -17.10
C PHE A 200 -38.33 -3.93 -16.12
N ALA A 201 -38.09 -3.09 -15.10
CA ALA A 201 -39.10 -2.75 -14.11
C ALA A 201 -40.24 -1.91 -14.70
N VAL A 202 -39.91 -0.95 -15.59
CA VAL A 202 -40.92 -0.15 -16.29
C VAL A 202 -41.76 -1.06 -17.19
N ASP A 203 -41.13 -1.94 -17.99
CA ASP A 203 -41.83 -2.87 -18.89
C ASP A 203 -42.73 -3.86 -18.12
N GLU A 204 -42.31 -4.32 -16.92
CA GLU A 204 -43.12 -5.19 -16.06
C GLU A 204 -44.35 -4.43 -15.52
N ILE A 205 -44.20 -3.18 -15.07
CA ILE A 205 -45.31 -2.36 -14.57
C ILE A 205 -46.27 -2.01 -15.71
N ASP A 206 -45.74 -1.56 -16.86
CA ASP A 206 -46.54 -1.22 -18.04
C ASP A 206 -47.26 -2.44 -18.64
N GLY A 207 -46.66 -3.65 -18.58
CA GLY A 207 -47.27 -4.89 -19.01
C GLY A 207 -48.47 -5.34 -18.18
N ILE A 208 -48.49 -4.99 -16.88
CA ILE A 208 -49.63 -5.25 -15.97
C ILE A 208 -50.66 -4.11 -16.04
N ASP A 209 -50.25 -2.90 -16.44
CA ASP A 209 -51.07 -1.69 -16.59
C ASP A 209 -51.98 -1.42 -15.36
N PRO A 210 -51.38 -1.22 -14.14
CA PRO A 210 -52.17 -0.97 -12.96
C PRO A 210 -52.79 0.45 -12.97
N GLN A 211 -54.02 0.58 -12.53
CA GLN A 211 -54.73 1.85 -12.45
C GLN A 211 -54.66 2.41 -11.01
N ASP A 212 -54.65 3.72 -10.88
CA ASP A 212 -54.65 4.39 -9.54
C ASP A 212 -55.88 4.02 -8.71
N GLY A 213 -55.69 3.52 -7.49
CA GLY A 213 -56.71 3.08 -6.58
C GLY A 213 -57.30 1.67 -6.89
N GLU A 214 -56.85 0.99 -7.96
CA GLU A 214 -57.34 -0.32 -8.37
C GLU A 214 -57.20 -1.38 -7.26
N ASP A 215 -56.13 -1.35 -6.48
CA ASP A 215 -55.88 -2.31 -5.41
C ASP A 215 -56.93 -2.21 -4.29
N THR A 216 -57.39 -1.01 -3.96
CA THR A 216 -58.40 -0.77 -2.94
C THR A 216 -59.79 -1.14 -3.41
N ASP A 217 -60.14 -0.74 -4.63
CA ASP A 217 -61.43 -1.04 -5.24
C ASP A 217 -61.60 -2.56 -5.48
N LEU A 218 -60.54 -3.22 -5.89
CA LEU A 218 -60.51 -4.65 -6.12
C LEU A 218 -60.73 -5.45 -4.83
N VAL A 219 -60.06 -5.04 -3.72
CA VAL A 219 -60.29 -5.68 -2.42
C VAL A 219 -61.72 -5.52 -1.94
N ALA A 220 -62.32 -4.31 -2.08
CA ALA A 220 -63.71 -4.07 -1.72
C ALA A 220 -64.67 -4.93 -2.53
N THR A 221 -64.40 -5.10 -3.84
CA THR A 221 -65.23 -5.92 -4.74
C THR A 221 -65.10 -7.40 -4.43
N ILE A 222 -63.89 -7.90 -4.18
CA ILE A 222 -63.63 -9.30 -3.81
C ILE A 222 -64.37 -9.64 -2.50
N ASN A 223 -64.23 -8.80 -1.46
CA ASN A 223 -64.91 -9.03 -0.20
C ASN A 223 -66.43 -9.09 -0.36
N ARG A 224 -67.03 -8.19 -1.18
CA ARG A 224 -68.46 -8.20 -1.47
C ARG A 224 -68.89 -9.49 -2.20
N LEU A 225 -68.13 -9.98 -3.17
CA LEU A 225 -68.43 -11.23 -3.89
C LEU A 225 -68.27 -12.45 -2.96
N GLN A 226 -67.28 -12.47 -2.12
CA GLN A 226 -67.12 -13.54 -1.10
C GLN A 226 -68.25 -13.58 -0.10
N ASP A 227 -68.76 -12.41 0.31
CA ASP A 227 -69.94 -12.32 1.16
C ASP A 227 -71.17 -12.88 0.43
N VAL A 228 -71.35 -12.58 -0.88
CA VAL A 228 -72.40 -13.11 -1.71
C VAL A 228 -72.35 -14.64 -1.83
N ASP A 229 -71.14 -15.22 -2.05
CA ASP A 229 -70.94 -16.66 -2.11
C ASP A 229 -71.25 -17.34 -0.80
N ALA A 230 -70.88 -16.76 0.34
CA ALA A 230 -71.18 -17.28 1.67
C ALA A 230 -72.73 -17.25 1.95
N LEU A 231 -73.41 -16.18 1.50
CA LEU A 231 -74.88 -16.08 1.58
C LEU A 231 -75.54 -17.13 0.69
N ARG A 232 -75.04 -17.35 -0.54
CA ARG A 232 -75.51 -18.36 -1.46
C ARG A 232 -75.37 -19.76 -0.88
N GLU A 233 -74.20 -20.12 -0.35
CA GLU A 233 -73.93 -21.40 0.29
C GLU A 233 -74.85 -21.65 1.49
N SER A 234 -75.06 -20.62 2.31
CA SER A 234 -75.96 -20.69 3.48
C SER A 234 -77.40 -20.91 3.07
N ALA A 235 -77.89 -20.16 2.06
CA ALA A 235 -79.27 -20.28 1.57
C ALA A 235 -79.50 -21.61 0.82
N GLN A 236 -78.55 -22.06 0.01
CA GLN A 236 -78.58 -23.38 -0.67
C GLN A 236 -78.58 -24.52 0.33
N GLY A 237 -77.69 -24.46 1.37
CA GLY A 237 -77.67 -25.44 2.42
C GLY A 237 -78.99 -25.57 3.18
N ALA A 238 -79.66 -24.43 3.48
CA ALA A 238 -80.97 -24.42 4.09
C ALA A 238 -82.03 -25.00 3.16
N LEU A 239 -82.04 -24.63 1.89
CA LEU A 239 -82.97 -25.12 0.90
C LEU A 239 -82.85 -26.64 0.68
N VAL A 240 -81.62 -27.15 0.58
CA VAL A 240 -81.35 -28.59 0.49
C VAL A 240 -81.85 -29.35 1.75
N ALA A 241 -81.70 -28.78 2.94
CA ALA A 241 -82.19 -29.40 4.16
C ALA A 241 -83.75 -29.47 4.21
N ILE A 242 -84.41 -28.45 3.64
CA ILE A 242 -85.89 -28.36 3.64
C ILE A 242 -86.48 -29.20 2.53
N ASP A 243 -86.02 -29.04 1.26
CA ASP A 243 -86.65 -29.61 0.07
C ASP A 243 -85.81 -30.70 -0.64
N GLY A 244 -84.58 -30.95 -0.17
CA GLY A 244 -83.68 -31.91 -0.74
C GLY A 244 -82.75 -31.37 -1.81
N ALA A 245 -81.76 -32.13 -2.20
CA ALA A 245 -80.71 -31.72 -3.15
C ALA A 245 -81.27 -31.45 -4.57
N GLU A 246 -82.40 -32.00 -4.93
CA GLU A 246 -83.06 -31.76 -6.22
C GLU A 246 -83.55 -30.29 -6.38
N SER A 247 -83.84 -29.58 -5.24
CA SER A 247 -84.31 -28.21 -5.26
C SER A 247 -83.26 -27.21 -5.71
N VAL A 248 -81.98 -27.57 -5.64
CA VAL A 248 -80.82 -26.74 -6.10
C VAL A 248 -80.14 -27.28 -7.37
N GLY A 249 -80.77 -28.28 -8.05
CA GLY A 249 -80.32 -28.85 -9.34
C GLY A 249 -79.19 -29.85 -9.24
N GLU A 250 -78.88 -30.35 -8.07
CA GLU A 250 -77.88 -31.42 -7.88
C GLU A 250 -78.51 -32.81 -8.06
N TYR A 251 -78.54 -33.31 -9.29
CA TYR A 251 -79.10 -34.61 -9.70
C TYR A 251 -78.18 -35.83 -9.47
N ASN A 252 -77.00 -35.68 -8.91
CA ASN A 252 -75.98 -36.74 -8.90
C ASN A 252 -75.22 -36.95 -7.59
N SER A 253 -75.76 -36.70 -6.46
CA SER A 253 -75.14 -37.15 -5.22
C SER A 253 -75.58 -38.59 -4.92
N GLY A 254 -74.77 -39.56 -5.32
CA GLY A 254 -74.93 -40.98 -5.02
C GLY A 254 -74.75 -41.38 -3.55
N ALA A 255 -74.95 -40.48 -2.64
CA ALA A 255 -75.04 -40.75 -1.20
C ALA A 255 -76.53 -40.84 -0.82
N GLU A 256 -76.94 -41.80 0.01
CA GLU A 256 -78.22 -41.84 0.66
C GLU A 256 -78.49 -40.50 1.33
N SER A 257 -79.12 -39.54 0.60
CA SER A 257 -79.55 -38.29 1.17
C SER A 257 -80.71 -38.58 2.13
N ALA A 258 -80.64 -38.11 3.33
CA ALA A 258 -81.74 -38.15 4.25
C ALA A 258 -82.97 -37.50 3.58
N ASP A 259 -84.18 -38.05 3.76
CA ASP A 259 -85.38 -37.49 3.21
C ASP A 259 -85.54 -36.02 3.62
N PRO A 260 -85.93 -35.12 2.72
CA PRO A 260 -86.11 -33.68 3.03
C PRO A 260 -87.06 -33.44 4.18
N ALA A 261 -86.80 -32.40 4.96
CA ALA A 261 -87.62 -32.06 6.13
C ALA A 261 -89.09 -31.88 5.75
N SER A 262 -89.36 -31.24 4.62
CA SER A 262 -90.74 -31.08 4.10
C SER A 262 -91.39 -32.43 3.83
N THR A 263 -90.67 -33.39 3.28
CA THR A 263 -91.19 -34.77 3.03
C THR A 263 -91.49 -35.51 4.32
N LEU A 264 -90.55 -35.49 5.29
CA LEU A 264 -90.69 -36.16 6.55
C LEU A 264 -91.84 -35.59 7.39
N ILE A 265 -91.98 -34.27 7.45
CA ILE A 265 -93.05 -33.60 8.16
C ILE A 265 -94.37 -33.85 7.45
N GLY A 266 -94.46 -33.83 6.10
CA GLY A 266 -95.64 -34.17 5.32
C GLY A 266 -96.08 -35.62 5.55
N GLN A 267 -95.18 -36.60 5.57
CA GLN A 267 -95.52 -37.97 5.91
C GLN A 267 -96.06 -38.13 7.36
N ALA A 268 -95.41 -37.44 8.32
CA ALA A 268 -95.84 -37.47 9.71
C ALA A 268 -97.26 -36.84 9.86
N ALA A 269 -97.47 -35.73 9.20
CA ALA A 269 -98.81 -35.05 9.17
C ALA A 269 -99.89 -35.98 8.61
N SER A 270 -99.62 -36.62 7.45
CA SER A 270 -100.58 -37.52 6.81
C SER A 270 -100.86 -38.74 7.66
N THR A 271 -99.80 -39.32 8.28
CA THR A 271 -99.98 -40.51 9.16
C THR A 271 -100.89 -40.15 10.39
N LEU A 272 -100.68 -39.00 11.02
CA LEU A 272 -101.45 -38.58 12.16
C LEU A 272 -102.90 -38.18 11.79
N GLN A 273 -103.09 -37.56 10.61
CA GLN A 273 -104.40 -37.21 10.11
C GLN A 273 -105.27 -38.40 9.82
N GLN A 274 -104.72 -39.55 9.53
CA GLN A 274 -105.45 -40.83 9.28
C GLN A 274 -105.73 -41.58 10.56
N ALA A 275 -105.26 -41.09 11.75
CA ALA A 275 -105.51 -41.75 13.01
C ALA A 275 -106.97 -41.59 13.46
N SER A 276 -107.51 -42.61 14.14
CA SER A 276 -108.83 -42.61 14.67
C SER A 276 -109.08 -41.71 15.91
N ASP A 277 -107.98 -41.35 16.57
CA ASP A 277 -108.01 -40.46 17.78
C ASP A 277 -108.06 -39.00 17.39
N GLY A 278 -108.95 -38.24 18.06
CA GLY A 278 -109.18 -36.82 17.76
C GLY A 278 -108.03 -35.91 18.06
N HIS A 279 -107.22 -36.19 19.13
CA HIS A 279 -106.02 -35.42 19.50
C HIS A 279 -104.90 -35.65 18.54
N LEU A 280 -104.69 -36.91 18.02
CA LEU A 280 -103.69 -37.18 17.02
C LEU A 280 -104.01 -36.49 15.69
N ARG A 281 -105.28 -36.33 15.29
CA ARG A 281 -105.67 -35.56 14.06
C ARG A 281 -105.36 -34.07 14.21
N GLU A 282 -105.55 -33.51 15.43
CA GLU A 282 -105.29 -32.12 15.73
C GLU A 282 -103.74 -31.86 15.63
N LEU A 283 -102.90 -32.77 16.17
CA LEU A 283 -101.41 -32.72 15.99
C LEU A 283 -101.04 -32.87 14.51
N GLY A 284 -101.74 -33.74 13.74
CA GLY A 284 -101.56 -33.87 12.32
C GLY A 284 -101.85 -32.61 11.52
N SER A 285 -102.86 -31.81 11.96
CA SER A 285 -103.15 -30.50 11.39
C SER A 285 -102.10 -29.48 11.73
N GLN A 286 -101.59 -29.45 12.95
CA GLN A 286 -100.47 -28.56 13.34
C GLN A 286 -99.18 -28.90 12.50
N LEU A 287 -98.88 -30.14 12.23
CA LEU A 287 -97.76 -30.49 11.38
C LEU A 287 -98.00 -30.10 9.89
N ALA A 288 -99.24 -30.13 9.42
CA ALA A 288 -99.59 -29.64 8.08
C ALA A 288 -99.37 -28.14 7.96
N ASP A 289 -99.70 -27.36 9.02
CA ASP A 289 -99.45 -25.92 9.12
C ASP A 289 -97.93 -25.65 9.11
N VAL A 290 -97.11 -26.45 9.79
CA VAL A 290 -95.66 -26.37 9.79
C VAL A 290 -95.10 -26.70 8.36
N ALA A 291 -95.66 -27.70 7.66
CA ALA A 291 -95.29 -28.00 6.29
C ALA A 291 -95.58 -26.83 5.32
N ALA A 292 -96.71 -26.14 5.51
CA ALA A 292 -97.03 -24.96 4.74
C ALA A 292 -95.98 -23.83 4.96
N VAL A 293 -95.64 -23.57 6.25
CA VAL A 293 -94.60 -22.58 6.58
C VAL A 293 -93.24 -22.94 5.99
N LEU A 294 -92.89 -24.21 5.98
CA LEU A 294 -91.61 -24.66 5.32
C LEU A 294 -91.62 -24.41 3.82
N THR A 295 -92.79 -24.61 3.18
CA THR A 295 -92.92 -24.36 1.73
C THR A 295 -92.80 -22.86 1.44
N ASP A 296 -93.39 -21.98 2.28
CA ASP A 296 -93.20 -20.52 2.13
C ASP A 296 -91.78 -20.08 2.34
N VAL A 297 -91.07 -20.58 3.36
CA VAL A 297 -89.63 -20.29 3.61
C VAL A 297 -88.75 -20.81 2.46
N SER A 298 -89.05 -21.97 1.93
CA SER A 298 -88.36 -22.53 0.77
C SER A 298 -88.50 -21.64 -0.48
N GLY A 299 -89.75 -21.16 -0.70
CA GLY A 299 -90.02 -20.22 -1.80
C GLY A 299 -89.27 -18.89 -1.62
N GLU A 300 -89.20 -18.35 -0.43
CA GLU A 300 -88.47 -17.13 -0.14
C GLU A 300 -86.95 -17.33 -0.32
N LEU A 301 -86.39 -18.47 0.11
CA LEU A 301 -84.97 -18.82 -0.11
C LEU A 301 -84.66 -18.98 -1.62
N GLY A 302 -85.57 -19.59 -2.36
CA GLY A 302 -85.45 -19.71 -3.83
C GLY A 302 -85.41 -18.36 -4.54
N MET A 303 -86.31 -17.42 -4.13
CA MET A 303 -86.28 -16.06 -4.67
C MET A 303 -85.00 -15.31 -4.27
N PHE A 304 -84.57 -15.44 -3.01
CA PHE A 304 -83.33 -14.85 -2.56
C PHE A 304 -82.11 -15.31 -3.37
N LEU A 305 -82.00 -16.63 -3.63
CA LEU A 305 -80.94 -17.22 -4.47
C LEU A 305 -80.95 -16.74 -5.90
N SER A 306 -82.16 -16.49 -6.48
CA SER A 306 -82.30 -15.99 -7.86
C SER A 306 -81.90 -14.53 -7.99
N ASP A 307 -82.00 -13.73 -6.94
CA ASP A 307 -81.66 -12.33 -6.91
C ASP A 307 -80.14 -12.10 -6.64
N LEU A 308 -79.39 -13.15 -6.22
CA LEU A 308 -77.97 -13.05 -6.01
C LEU A 308 -77.18 -13.00 -7.34
N PRO A 309 -76.16 -12.13 -7.50
CA PRO A 309 -75.33 -12.05 -8.69
C PRO A 309 -74.73 -13.43 -9.06
N SER A 310 -74.74 -13.82 -10.36
CA SER A 310 -74.37 -15.14 -10.82
C SER A 310 -73.26 -15.12 -11.86
N ASP A 311 -72.05 -14.69 -11.53
CA ASP A 311 -70.88 -14.92 -12.35
C ASP A 311 -69.79 -15.66 -11.53
N PRO A 312 -69.74 -17.00 -11.60
CA PRO A 312 -68.75 -17.79 -10.85
C PRO A 312 -67.30 -17.51 -11.26
N ASP A 313 -67.04 -17.05 -12.49
CA ASP A 313 -65.72 -16.80 -13.01
C ASP A 313 -65.21 -15.39 -12.65
N GLU A 314 -66.10 -14.49 -12.20
CA GLU A 314 -65.70 -13.11 -11.86
C GLU A 314 -64.78 -13.04 -10.65
N LEU A 315 -65.11 -13.77 -9.59
CA LEU A 315 -64.28 -13.82 -8.38
C LEU A 315 -62.87 -14.35 -8.69
N GLU A 316 -62.76 -15.42 -9.51
CA GLU A 316 -61.49 -15.99 -9.90
C GLU A 316 -60.66 -14.99 -10.72
N ARG A 317 -61.23 -14.28 -11.67
CA ARG A 317 -60.59 -13.21 -12.46
C ARG A 317 -60.07 -12.07 -11.57
N LEU A 318 -60.86 -11.64 -10.59
CA LEU A 318 -60.49 -10.57 -9.68
C LEU A 318 -59.37 -11.01 -8.71
N LEU A 319 -59.40 -12.24 -8.23
CA LEU A 319 -58.30 -12.81 -7.40
C LEU A 319 -56.99 -12.91 -8.18
N GLN A 320 -57.08 -13.34 -9.45
CA GLN A 320 -55.88 -13.35 -10.32
C GLN A 320 -55.32 -11.93 -10.52
N ARG A 321 -56.19 -10.95 -10.82
CA ARG A 321 -55.81 -9.55 -10.95
C ARG A 321 -55.19 -9.00 -9.66
N GLN A 322 -55.78 -9.34 -8.51
CA GLN A 322 -55.18 -8.97 -7.20
C GLN A 322 -53.81 -9.54 -7.01
N GLN A 323 -53.54 -10.77 -7.47
CA GLN A 323 -52.24 -11.38 -7.37
C GLN A 323 -51.20 -10.68 -8.26
N GLU A 324 -51.58 -10.24 -9.48
CA GLU A 324 -50.76 -9.44 -10.36
C GLU A 324 -50.37 -8.10 -9.67
N LEU A 325 -51.32 -7.36 -9.15
CA LEU A 325 -51.10 -6.10 -8.46
C LEU A 325 -50.23 -6.28 -7.18
N LYS A 326 -50.49 -7.35 -6.42
CA LYS A 326 -49.65 -7.72 -5.26
C LYS A 326 -48.19 -8.05 -5.64
N SER A 327 -47.97 -8.58 -6.82
CA SER A 327 -46.59 -8.83 -7.29
C SER A 327 -45.81 -7.53 -7.48
N LEU A 328 -46.47 -6.48 -7.97
CA LEU A 328 -45.90 -5.15 -8.16
C LEU A 328 -45.68 -4.43 -6.83
N THR A 329 -46.70 -4.45 -5.95
CA THR A 329 -46.59 -3.75 -4.65
C THR A 329 -45.50 -4.34 -3.76
N ARG A 330 -45.25 -5.66 -3.85
CA ARG A 330 -44.15 -6.31 -3.12
C ARG A 330 -42.76 -5.92 -3.62
N LYS A 331 -42.63 -5.53 -4.91
CA LYS A 331 -41.32 -5.23 -5.52
C LYS A 331 -40.99 -3.73 -5.47
N TYR A 332 -41.96 -2.86 -5.71
CA TYR A 332 -41.71 -1.46 -6.06
C TYR A 332 -42.23 -0.45 -5.02
N ALA A 333 -43.40 -0.67 -4.43
CA ALA A 333 -43.99 0.26 -3.45
C ALA A 333 -45.12 -0.42 -2.65
N PRO A 334 -45.56 0.08 -1.49
CA PRO A 334 -46.58 -0.57 -0.66
C PRO A 334 -47.98 -0.56 -1.26
N ASP A 335 -48.28 0.31 -2.21
CA ASP A 335 -49.57 0.50 -2.87
C ASP A 335 -49.42 0.81 -4.36
N ILE A 336 -50.49 0.76 -5.14
CA ILE A 336 -50.45 0.97 -6.60
C ILE A 336 -50.11 2.42 -6.96
N ALA A 337 -50.58 3.40 -6.19
CA ALA A 337 -50.20 4.81 -6.38
C ALA A 337 -48.68 4.99 -6.25
N GLY A 338 -48.06 4.35 -5.25
CA GLY A 338 -46.60 4.31 -5.09
C GLY A 338 -45.88 3.61 -6.21
N VAL A 339 -46.42 2.50 -6.78
CA VAL A 339 -45.87 1.80 -7.94
C VAL A 339 -45.83 2.72 -9.16
N LEU A 340 -46.93 3.43 -9.45
CA LEU A 340 -47.01 4.37 -10.57
C LEU A 340 -46.04 5.55 -10.38
N ALA A 341 -45.97 6.11 -9.17
CA ALA A 341 -44.98 7.16 -8.85
C ALA A 341 -43.53 6.68 -8.99
N TRP A 342 -43.25 5.44 -8.62
CA TRP A 342 -41.94 4.82 -8.80
C TRP A 342 -41.61 4.66 -10.29
N ARG A 343 -42.54 4.15 -11.07
CA ARG A 343 -42.44 3.99 -12.54
C ARG A 343 -42.13 5.32 -13.21
N ASP A 344 -42.83 6.41 -12.84
CA ASP A 344 -42.60 7.74 -13.42
C ASP A 344 -41.21 8.30 -13.07
N LYS A 345 -40.71 8.04 -11.87
CA LYS A 345 -39.31 8.36 -11.50
C LYS A 345 -38.32 7.55 -12.32
N ALA A 346 -38.56 6.26 -12.54
CA ALA A 346 -37.72 5.39 -13.33
C ALA A 346 -37.63 5.86 -14.78
N VAL A 347 -38.76 6.22 -15.40
CA VAL A 347 -38.80 6.76 -16.77
C VAL A 347 -38.01 8.07 -16.89
N LYS A 348 -38.18 9.00 -15.93
CA LYS A 348 -37.39 10.25 -15.89
C LYS A 348 -35.89 9.97 -15.74
N ARG A 349 -35.53 8.98 -14.91
CA ARG A 349 -34.14 8.57 -14.71
C ARG A 349 -33.55 7.97 -15.98
N LEU A 350 -34.26 7.06 -16.67
CA LEU A 350 -33.86 6.50 -17.96
C LEU A 350 -33.56 7.58 -19.01
N ALA A 351 -34.44 8.58 -19.11
CA ALA A 351 -34.27 9.70 -20.03
C ALA A 351 -33.05 10.58 -19.71
N SER A 352 -32.56 10.57 -18.46
CA SER A 352 -31.40 11.36 -18.00
C SER A 352 -30.05 10.64 -18.15
N ILE A 353 -30.02 9.35 -18.42
CA ILE A 353 -28.78 8.56 -18.52
C ILE A 353 -28.22 8.67 -19.94
N ASP A 354 -27.10 9.44 -20.08
CA ASP A 354 -26.33 9.51 -21.32
C ASP A 354 -25.24 8.44 -21.33
N THR A 355 -25.37 7.48 -22.24
CA THR A 355 -24.41 6.37 -22.46
C THR A 355 -23.56 6.59 -23.71
N SER A 356 -23.18 7.84 -24.06
CA SER A 356 -22.50 8.11 -25.34
C SER A 356 -21.21 7.27 -25.49
N ALA A 357 -21.17 6.41 -26.50
CA ALA A 357 -20.03 5.57 -26.84
C ALA A 357 -18.86 6.37 -27.42
N GLU A 358 -19.15 7.54 -27.98
CA GLU A 358 -18.20 8.41 -28.69
C GLU A 358 -17.12 8.97 -27.77
N ALA A 359 -17.47 9.41 -26.56
CA ALA A 359 -16.51 9.94 -25.59
C ALA A 359 -15.51 8.86 -25.10
N ILE A 360 -15.95 7.60 -24.98
CA ILE A 360 -15.06 6.49 -24.59
C ILE A 360 -14.11 6.14 -25.75
N GLU A 361 -14.57 6.18 -26.97
CA GLU A 361 -13.74 5.90 -28.14
C GLU A 361 -12.65 6.98 -28.32
N GLU A 362 -12.99 8.23 -28.08
CA GLU A 362 -12.01 9.32 -28.11
C GLU A 362 -10.95 9.17 -26.99
N LEU A 363 -11.37 8.73 -25.78
CA LEU A 363 -10.44 8.42 -24.71
C LEU A 363 -9.53 7.23 -25.04
N ARG A 364 -10.03 6.20 -25.71
CA ARG A 364 -9.21 5.07 -26.19
C ARG A 364 -8.13 5.53 -27.16
N LYS A 365 -8.47 6.40 -28.10
CA LYS A 365 -7.50 6.98 -29.04
C LYS A 365 -6.44 7.81 -28.30
N ARG A 366 -6.87 8.59 -27.29
CA ARG A 366 -5.96 9.38 -26.47
C ARG A 366 -5.02 8.52 -25.63
N VAL A 367 -5.50 7.41 -25.05
CA VAL A 367 -4.66 6.41 -24.35
C VAL A 367 -3.66 5.80 -25.32
N ALA A 368 -4.08 5.32 -26.50
CA ALA A 368 -3.19 4.72 -27.48
C ALA A 368 -2.10 5.70 -27.98
N THR A 369 -2.45 6.98 -28.18
CA THR A 369 -1.50 8.00 -28.58
C THR A 369 -0.47 8.28 -27.47
N SER A 370 -0.92 8.50 -26.25
CA SER A 370 -0.04 8.76 -25.10
C SER A 370 0.82 7.55 -24.73
N GLU A 371 0.34 6.33 -24.91
CA GLU A 371 1.11 5.09 -24.74
C GLU A 371 2.25 4.99 -25.77
N LYS A 372 1.99 5.35 -27.02
CA LYS A 372 3.01 5.38 -28.06
C LYS A 372 4.09 6.43 -27.79
N GLU A 373 3.68 7.63 -27.33
CA GLU A 373 4.62 8.70 -26.94
C GLU A 373 5.49 8.26 -25.77
N MET A 374 4.88 7.72 -24.70
CA MET A 374 5.56 7.18 -23.54
C MET A 374 6.55 6.07 -23.91
N THR A 375 6.11 5.11 -24.73
CA THR A 375 6.97 4.01 -25.20
C THR A 375 8.15 4.52 -26.01
N THR A 376 7.98 5.57 -26.81
CA THR A 376 9.05 6.18 -27.58
C THR A 376 10.06 6.89 -26.67
N ALA A 377 9.57 7.62 -25.65
CA ALA A 377 10.42 8.26 -24.66
C ALA A 377 11.17 7.22 -23.79
N ALA A 378 10.52 6.12 -23.39
CA ALA A 378 11.14 5.01 -22.67
C ALA A 378 12.30 4.39 -23.47
N LYS A 379 12.11 4.11 -24.76
CA LYS A 379 13.16 3.56 -25.63
C LYS A 379 14.37 4.50 -25.75
N ALA A 380 14.13 5.80 -25.82
CA ALA A 380 15.22 6.78 -25.86
C ALA A 380 16.00 6.79 -24.54
N LEU A 381 15.31 6.75 -23.42
CA LEU A 381 15.88 6.68 -22.06
C LEU A 381 16.69 5.38 -21.87
N THR A 382 16.15 4.21 -22.23
CA THR A 382 16.86 2.91 -22.18
C THR A 382 18.14 2.91 -23.02
N LYS A 383 18.09 3.51 -24.21
CA LYS A 383 19.27 3.61 -25.09
C LYS A 383 20.39 4.41 -24.41
N GLU A 384 20.08 5.55 -23.82
CA GLU A 384 21.07 6.39 -23.15
C GLU A 384 21.60 5.72 -21.88
N ARG A 385 20.73 5.11 -21.06
CA ARG A 385 21.14 4.30 -19.90
C ARG A 385 22.09 3.17 -20.28
N THR A 386 21.83 2.48 -21.40
CA THR A 386 22.71 1.41 -21.88
C THR A 386 24.08 1.96 -22.32
N ALA A 387 24.12 3.15 -22.91
CA ALA A 387 25.38 3.79 -23.27
C ALA A 387 26.15 4.25 -22.02
N ALA A 388 25.46 4.86 -21.06
CA ALA A 388 26.03 5.28 -19.78
C ALA A 388 26.53 4.07 -18.96
N ALA A 389 25.79 2.96 -18.95
CA ALA A 389 26.18 1.72 -18.28
C ALA A 389 27.55 1.22 -18.75
N ARG A 390 27.79 1.20 -20.06
CA ARG A 390 29.09 0.80 -20.62
C ARG A 390 30.24 1.73 -20.21
N LYS A 391 30.00 3.05 -20.23
CA LYS A 391 31.00 4.02 -19.75
C LYS A 391 31.30 3.83 -18.25
N LEU A 392 30.29 3.56 -17.45
CA LEU A 392 30.44 3.28 -16.02
C LEU A 392 31.20 1.97 -15.77
N GLU A 393 30.88 0.91 -16.51
CA GLU A 393 31.60 -0.37 -16.46
C GLU A 393 33.13 -0.20 -16.72
N GLU A 394 33.48 0.52 -17.78
CA GLU A 394 34.87 0.79 -18.16
C GLU A 394 35.58 1.62 -17.08
N ALA A 395 34.95 2.71 -16.61
CA ALA A 395 35.55 3.60 -15.63
C ALA A 395 35.77 2.90 -14.28
N VAL A 396 34.76 2.17 -13.77
CA VAL A 396 34.88 1.46 -12.50
C VAL A 396 35.86 0.28 -12.58
N THR A 397 35.87 -0.46 -13.69
CA THR A 397 36.82 -1.57 -13.90
C THR A 397 38.25 -1.05 -13.90
N GLU A 398 38.53 0.09 -14.52
CA GLU A 398 39.88 0.70 -14.49
C GLU A 398 40.29 1.12 -13.09
N GLU A 399 39.35 1.71 -12.30
CA GLU A 399 39.60 2.08 -10.90
C GLU A 399 39.91 0.85 -10.04
N LEU A 400 39.23 -0.29 -10.24
CA LEU A 400 39.47 -1.54 -9.50
C LEU A 400 40.86 -2.11 -9.72
N ARG A 401 41.44 -1.94 -10.91
CA ARG A 401 42.83 -2.40 -11.19
C ARG A 401 43.83 -1.74 -10.27
N GLY A 402 43.65 -0.46 -9.99
CA GLY A 402 44.48 0.27 -9.03
C GLY A 402 44.22 -0.10 -7.56
N LEU A 403 43.11 -0.72 -7.24
CA LEU A 403 42.70 -1.10 -5.87
C LEU A 403 43.04 -2.55 -5.51
N ALA A 404 44.14 -3.10 -6.05
CA ALA A 404 44.56 -4.49 -5.87
C ALA A 404 43.56 -5.54 -6.39
N MET A 405 42.76 -5.17 -7.37
CA MET A 405 41.80 -6.06 -8.04
C MET A 405 42.02 -6.05 -9.56
N PRO A 406 43.24 -6.42 -10.06
CA PRO A 406 43.62 -6.22 -11.47
C PRO A 406 42.84 -7.06 -12.46
N LYS A 407 42.17 -8.12 -11.98
CA LYS A 407 41.33 -9.02 -12.77
C LYS A 407 39.84 -8.87 -12.49
N ALA A 408 39.47 -7.92 -11.62
CA ALA A 408 38.07 -7.67 -11.34
C ALA A 408 37.42 -6.95 -12.52
N ARG A 409 36.14 -7.26 -12.71
CA ARG A 409 35.31 -6.63 -13.74
C ARG A 409 33.95 -6.30 -13.13
N VAL A 410 33.50 -5.07 -13.37
CA VAL A 410 32.11 -4.65 -13.06
C VAL A 410 31.31 -4.71 -14.36
N THR A 411 30.06 -5.14 -14.23
CA THR A 411 29.04 -5.11 -15.29
C THR A 411 27.81 -4.41 -14.77
N VAL A 412 27.23 -3.54 -15.60
CA VAL A 412 26.01 -2.79 -15.29
C VAL A 412 24.89 -3.33 -16.17
N ALA A 413 24.16 -4.31 -15.67
CA ALA A 413 23.03 -4.88 -16.40
C ALA A 413 21.85 -3.88 -16.41
N VAL A 414 21.33 -3.60 -17.63
CA VAL A 414 20.14 -2.79 -17.85
C VAL A 414 19.07 -3.71 -18.41
N ASP A 415 18.19 -4.21 -17.53
CA ASP A 415 17.16 -5.17 -17.86
C ASP A 415 15.80 -4.49 -17.99
N LYS A 416 14.93 -5.05 -18.85
CA LYS A 416 13.58 -4.51 -19.03
C LYS A 416 12.68 -4.85 -17.85
N GLN A 417 11.89 -3.87 -17.43
CA GLN A 417 10.81 -4.05 -16.46
C GLN A 417 9.50 -3.43 -16.95
N GLU A 418 8.43 -3.57 -16.17
CA GLU A 418 7.17 -2.86 -16.41
C GLU A 418 7.37 -1.34 -16.29
N PHE A 419 6.57 -0.59 -17.05
CA PHE A 419 6.63 0.87 -17.03
C PHE A 419 6.28 1.40 -15.63
N ASP A 420 7.21 2.16 -15.05
CA ASP A 420 6.98 2.91 -13.83
C ASP A 420 7.33 4.38 -14.02
N ARG A 421 7.28 5.17 -12.95
CA ARG A 421 7.61 6.62 -13.00
C ARG A 421 9.07 6.91 -13.37
N ASN A 422 9.96 5.92 -13.28
CA ASN A 422 11.40 6.06 -13.52
C ASN A 422 11.84 5.49 -14.87
N GLY A 423 10.95 4.81 -15.59
CA GLY A 423 11.28 4.22 -16.89
C GLY A 423 10.72 2.81 -17.06
N ALA A 424 11.36 2.07 -17.96
CA ALA A 424 11.07 0.66 -18.24
C ALA A 424 12.31 -0.22 -17.99
N ASP A 425 13.25 0.28 -17.19
CA ASP A 425 14.54 -0.36 -16.96
C ASP A 425 14.78 -0.59 -15.47
N SER A 426 15.28 -1.78 -15.13
CA SER A 426 15.96 -2.06 -13.89
C SER A 426 17.46 -2.09 -14.11
N VAL A 427 18.22 -1.59 -13.15
CA VAL A 427 19.70 -1.58 -13.22
C VAL A 427 20.25 -2.43 -12.09
N GLU A 428 21.18 -3.32 -12.44
CA GLU A 428 21.88 -4.16 -11.48
C GLU A 428 23.40 -4.12 -11.73
N LEU A 429 24.12 -3.67 -10.71
CA LEU A 429 25.58 -3.70 -10.68
C LEU A 429 26.06 -5.09 -10.27
N ARG A 430 26.90 -5.69 -11.10
CA ARG A 430 27.47 -7.04 -10.90
C ARG A 430 28.99 -6.95 -10.84
N LEU A 431 29.61 -7.74 -9.99
CA LEU A 431 31.07 -7.83 -9.83
C LEU A 431 31.55 -9.26 -10.10
N ALA A 432 32.55 -9.39 -10.95
CA ALA A 432 33.40 -10.57 -11.05
C ALA A 432 34.75 -10.23 -10.43
N PRO A 433 35.16 -10.83 -9.29
CA PRO A 433 36.44 -10.56 -8.65
C PRO A 433 37.66 -10.98 -9.50
N ASN A 434 37.47 -11.91 -10.43
CA ASN A 434 38.48 -12.39 -11.37
C ASN A 434 37.82 -12.93 -12.65
N ASP A 435 38.65 -13.19 -13.68
CA ASP A 435 38.20 -13.65 -15.00
C ASP A 435 37.58 -15.05 -15.03
N ALA A 436 37.74 -15.84 -13.95
CA ALA A 436 37.24 -17.22 -13.88
C ALA A 436 35.80 -17.27 -13.30
N LEU A 437 35.30 -16.18 -12.76
CA LEU A 437 33.98 -16.09 -12.15
C LEU A 437 33.02 -15.28 -13.01
N GLU A 438 31.79 -15.76 -13.12
CA GLU A 438 30.69 -14.98 -13.71
C GLU A 438 30.32 -13.78 -12.81
N PRO A 439 29.99 -12.61 -13.42
CA PRO A 439 29.56 -11.44 -12.66
C PRO A 439 28.32 -11.73 -11.84
N GLN A 440 28.44 -11.59 -10.52
CA GLN A 440 27.34 -11.77 -9.57
C GLN A 440 26.87 -10.41 -9.05
N PRO A 441 25.59 -10.27 -8.64
CA PRO A 441 25.10 -9.06 -7.99
C PRO A 441 26.05 -8.62 -6.87
N LEU A 442 26.35 -7.33 -6.76
CA LEU A 442 27.27 -6.78 -5.74
C LEU A 442 26.95 -7.28 -4.34
N ALA A 443 25.64 -7.43 -4.03
CA ALA A 443 25.16 -7.89 -2.73
C ALA A 443 25.62 -9.30 -2.34
N SER A 444 25.94 -10.15 -3.32
CA SER A 444 26.23 -11.59 -3.12
C SER A 444 27.61 -12.02 -3.57
N SER A 445 28.40 -11.14 -4.19
CA SER A 445 29.54 -11.55 -5.03
C SER A 445 30.91 -11.46 -4.36
N ALA A 446 31.06 -10.79 -3.22
CA ALA A 446 32.41 -10.42 -2.76
C ALA A 446 32.63 -10.64 -1.25
N SER A 447 33.89 -10.85 -0.88
CA SER A 447 34.32 -10.71 0.52
C SER A 447 34.16 -9.25 0.97
N GLY A 448 34.05 -9.00 2.29
CA GLY A 448 33.87 -7.65 2.84
C GLY A 448 34.86 -6.63 2.26
N GLY A 449 36.15 -6.99 2.19
CA GLY A 449 37.18 -6.10 1.65
C GLY A 449 37.09 -5.88 0.13
N GLU A 450 36.70 -6.88 -0.65
CA GLU A 450 36.48 -6.72 -2.10
C GLU A 450 35.29 -5.81 -2.39
N LEU A 451 34.22 -5.99 -1.65
CA LEU A 451 33.04 -5.16 -1.77
C LEU A 451 33.33 -3.70 -1.35
N SER A 452 34.05 -3.47 -0.25
CA SER A 452 34.45 -2.11 0.17
C SER A 452 35.32 -1.41 -0.87
N ARG A 453 36.24 -2.12 -1.53
CA ARG A 453 37.04 -1.56 -2.64
C ARG A 453 36.21 -1.29 -3.89
N ALA A 454 35.26 -2.17 -4.23
CA ALA A 454 34.34 -1.94 -5.35
C ALA A 454 33.44 -0.70 -5.07
N MET A 455 32.98 -0.55 -3.83
CA MET A 455 32.23 0.65 -3.42
C MET A 455 33.10 1.90 -3.49
N LEU A 456 34.36 1.84 -3.04
CA LEU A 456 35.28 2.98 -3.18
C LEU A 456 35.47 3.36 -4.65
N ALA A 457 35.68 2.39 -5.55
CA ALA A 457 35.80 2.64 -6.98
C ALA A 457 34.54 3.32 -7.57
N LEU A 458 33.36 2.83 -7.20
CA LEU A 458 32.10 3.41 -7.60
C LEU A 458 31.95 4.84 -7.08
N GLU A 459 32.22 5.08 -5.81
CA GLU A 459 32.12 6.41 -5.20
C GLU A 459 33.10 7.41 -5.82
N VAL A 460 34.33 7.01 -6.10
CA VAL A 460 35.32 7.87 -6.79
C VAL A 460 34.80 8.33 -8.16
N ILE A 461 34.13 7.44 -8.90
CA ILE A 461 33.58 7.75 -10.23
C ILE A 461 32.30 8.59 -10.14
N LEU A 462 31.38 8.23 -9.21
CA LEU A 462 30.08 8.89 -9.08
C LEU A 462 30.17 10.26 -8.38
N SER A 463 31.06 10.41 -7.41
CA SER A 463 31.25 11.66 -6.65
C SER A 463 31.86 12.80 -7.45
N SER A 464 32.41 12.53 -8.63
CA SER A 464 32.89 13.58 -9.51
C SER A 464 31.78 14.59 -9.91
N GLN A 465 30.51 14.24 -9.68
CA GLN A 465 29.34 15.02 -10.05
C GLN A 465 28.49 15.53 -8.86
N GLN A 466 28.70 15.00 -7.64
CA GLN A 466 27.93 15.38 -6.43
C GLN A 466 28.89 15.56 -5.26
N GLY A 467 29.13 16.80 -4.83
CA GLY A 467 29.96 17.12 -3.68
C GLY A 467 29.15 17.40 -2.41
N GLY A 468 29.86 17.43 -1.25
CA GLY A 468 29.32 17.88 0.03
C GLY A 468 28.80 16.80 0.99
N ALA A 469 28.80 15.53 0.60
CA ALA A 469 28.44 14.42 1.47
C ALA A 469 29.57 13.99 2.42
N THR A 470 29.20 13.40 3.56
CA THR A 470 30.14 12.68 4.42
C THR A 470 30.13 11.20 4.09
N LEU A 471 31.26 10.66 3.66
CA LEU A 471 31.44 9.27 3.27
C LEU A 471 32.32 8.56 4.31
N VAL A 472 31.79 7.50 4.91
CA VAL A 472 32.50 6.72 5.95
C VAL A 472 32.89 5.37 5.35
N PHE A 473 34.18 5.05 5.40
CA PHE A 473 34.71 3.77 4.94
C PHE A 473 35.25 2.96 6.12
N ASP A 474 34.70 1.76 6.29
CA ASP A 474 35.17 0.77 7.26
C ASP A 474 35.70 -0.45 6.51
N GLU A 475 36.85 -1.00 6.94
CA GLU A 475 37.48 -2.20 6.36
C GLU A 475 37.86 -2.10 4.87
N VAL A 476 38.01 -0.89 4.32
CA VAL A 476 38.40 -0.70 2.91
C VAL A 476 39.79 -1.28 2.60
N ASP A 477 40.62 -1.40 3.61
CA ASP A 477 41.99 -1.89 3.60
C ASP A 477 42.13 -3.38 3.99
N ALA A 478 41.03 -4.10 4.20
CA ALA A 478 41.08 -5.52 4.57
C ALA A 478 41.75 -6.38 3.49
N GLY A 479 42.80 -7.10 3.90
CA GLY A 479 43.58 -7.99 3.00
C GLY A 479 44.48 -7.26 1.98
N VAL A 480 44.75 -5.98 2.19
CA VAL A 480 45.55 -5.15 1.30
C VAL A 480 46.84 -4.70 2.00
N GLY A 481 47.91 -4.51 1.25
CA GLY A 481 49.19 -3.99 1.74
C GLY A 481 50.08 -3.43 0.63
N GLY A 482 51.21 -2.87 0.99
CA GLY A 482 52.20 -2.37 0.06
C GLY A 482 51.68 -1.30 -0.91
N ARG A 483 51.89 -1.45 -2.21
CA ARG A 483 51.50 -0.46 -3.22
C ARG A 483 49.98 -0.24 -3.31
N ALA A 484 49.21 -1.27 -3.10
CA ALA A 484 47.76 -1.16 -3.18
C ALA A 484 47.19 -0.31 -2.04
N ALA A 485 47.77 -0.36 -0.84
CA ALA A 485 47.39 0.51 0.28
C ALA A 485 47.66 2.00 -0.02
N VAL A 486 48.78 2.30 -0.72
CA VAL A 486 49.08 3.66 -1.19
C VAL A 486 48.03 4.13 -2.21
N GLU A 487 47.62 3.26 -3.12
CA GLU A 487 46.58 3.58 -4.12
C GLU A 487 45.22 3.80 -3.51
N ILE A 488 44.85 3.07 -2.43
CA ILE A 488 43.65 3.32 -1.65
C ILE A 488 43.73 4.70 -1.00
N GLY A 489 44.80 5.02 -0.29
CA GLY A 489 45.02 6.32 0.32
C GLY A 489 44.90 7.49 -0.65
N ARG A 490 45.52 7.34 -1.84
CA ARG A 490 45.47 8.32 -2.93
C ARG A 490 44.01 8.56 -3.40
N ARG A 491 43.22 7.51 -3.59
CA ARG A 491 41.82 7.61 -4.03
C ARG A 491 40.92 8.23 -2.99
N LEU A 492 41.12 7.86 -1.73
CA LEU A 492 40.39 8.47 -0.61
C LEU A 492 40.71 9.98 -0.49
N ALA A 493 41.98 10.36 -0.64
CA ALA A 493 42.36 11.77 -0.65
C ALA A 493 41.79 12.54 -1.85
N ARG A 494 41.73 11.92 -3.05
CA ARG A 494 41.06 12.51 -4.21
C ARG A 494 39.55 12.69 -3.98
N LEU A 495 38.88 11.67 -3.42
CA LEU A 495 37.46 11.73 -3.07
C LEU A 495 37.16 12.82 -2.04
N ALA A 496 38.10 13.02 -1.13
CA ALA A 496 38.01 14.00 -0.05
C ALA A 496 38.12 15.47 -0.50
N ARG A 497 38.44 15.74 -1.76
CA ARG A 497 38.46 17.11 -2.29
C ARG A 497 37.07 17.76 -2.37
N ASN A 498 36.07 16.96 -2.70
CA ASN A 498 34.70 17.42 -2.89
C ASN A 498 33.76 16.91 -1.79
N ASN A 499 34.22 15.99 -0.94
CA ASN A 499 33.45 15.36 0.12
C ASN A 499 34.24 15.39 1.43
N GLN A 500 33.55 15.17 2.53
CA GLN A 500 34.20 14.77 3.77
C GLN A 500 34.31 13.24 3.76
N VAL A 501 35.53 12.73 3.98
CA VAL A 501 35.77 11.29 4.01
C VAL A 501 36.28 10.91 5.40
N ILE A 502 35.65 9.93 6.03
CA ILE A 502 36.03 9.36 7.31
C ILE A 502 36.44 7.90 7.07
N VAL A 503 37.67 7.52 7.40
CA VAL A 503 38.19 6.17 7.15
C VAL A 503 38.70 5.56 8.44
N VAL A 504 38.29 4.34 8.72
CA VAL A 504 38.90 3.49 9.75
C VAL A 504 39.93 2.60 9.10
N THR A 505 41.19 2.71 9.49
CA THR A 505 42.29 1.95 8.89
C THR A 505 43.31 1.45 9.93
N HIS A 506 44.00 0.38 9.57
CA HIS A 506 45.17 -0.11 10.27
C HIS A 506 46.45 0.06 9.44
N LEU A 507 46.33 0.64 8.21
CA LEU A 507 47.45 0.80 7.27
C LEU A 507 48.05 2.21 7.35
N PRO A 508 49.37 2.34 7.67
CA PRO A 508 50.06 3.63 7.70
C PRO A 508 50.06 4.29 6.29
N GLN A 509 50.04 3.51 5.22
CA GLN A 509 49.96 4.01 3.86
C GLN A 509 48.68 4.78 3.55
N VAL A 510 47.57 4.43 4.19
CA VAL A 510 46.32 5.15 4.09
C VAL A 510 46.32 6.35 5.01
N ALA A 511 46.78 6.16 6.28
CA ALA A 511 46.82 7.22 7.31
C ALA A 511 47.74 8.40 6.94
N ALA A 512 48.79 8.15 6.13
CA ALA A 512 49.68 9.20 5.63
C ALA A 512 48.98 10.26 4.78
N TYR A 513 47.91 9.88 4.07
CA TYR A 513 47.11 10.80 3.24
C TYR A 513 46.07 11.61 4.02
N ALA A 514 45.93 11.40 5.34
CA ALA A 514 44.95 12.10 6.15
C ALA A 514 45.14 13.63 6.15
N THR A 515 44.05 14.36 6.03
CA THR A 515 43.98 15.78 6.37
C THR A 515 43.97 15.92 7.91
N THR A 516 43.15 15.11 8.56
CA THR A 516 43.03 15.02 10.03
C THR A 516 43.26 13.58 10.47
N HIS A 517 44.24 13.37 11.37
CA HIS A 517 44.58 12.05 11.90
C HIS A 517 44.06 11.91 13.32
N LEU A 518 43.11 11.02 13.52
CA LEU A 518 42.46 10.74 14.81
C LEU A 518 42.97 9.40 15.34
N HIS A 519 43.43 9.38 16.57
CA HIS A 519 43.92 8.18 17.25
C HIS A 519 42.96 7.76 18.35
N VAL A 520 42.46 6.53 18.24
CA VAL A 520 41.62 5.92 19.27
C VAL A 520 42.52 5.21 20.27
N SER A 521 42.73 5.85 21.44
CA SER A 521 43.55 5.33 22.55
C SER A 521 42.71 4.44 23.48
N LYS A 522 43.36 3.45 24.09
CA LYS A 522 42.76 2.58 25.09
C LYS A 522 43.42 2.82 26.43
N ASN A 523 42.67 3.33 27.40
CA ASN A 523 43.11 3.46 28.75
C ASN A 523 42.63 2.27 29.58
N VAL A 524 43.55 1.41 29.99
CA VAL A 524 43.29 0.24 30.85
C VAL A 524 43.61 0.61 32.27
N SER A 525 42.59 0.66 33.14
CA SER A 525 42.77 0.73 34.60
C SER A 525 42.36 -0.61 35.23
N ASP A 526 42.79 -0.89 36.46
CA ASP A 526 42.48 -2.16 37.14
C ASP A 526 40.96 -2.48 37.24
N GLU A 527 40.11 -1.46 37.13
CA GLU A 527 38.66 -1.61 37.29
C GLU A 527 37.86 -1.39 35.98
N SER A 528 38.45 -0.78 34.93
CA SER A 528 37.72 -0.47 33.71
C SER A 528 38.61 -0.24 32.50
N VAL A 529 38.09 -0.61 31.31
CA VAL A 529 38.67 -0.23 30.04
C VAL A 529 37.88 0.94 29.47
N THR A 530 38.57 2.06 29.22
CA THR A 530 37.96 3.24 28.59
C THR A 530 38.71 3.59 27.32
N SER A 531 38.01 4.17 26.34
CA SER A 531 38.63 4.62 25.08
C SER A 531 38.37 6.12 24.92
N GLY A 532 39.41 6.85 24.51
CA GLY A 532 39.37 8.24 24.09
C GLY A 532 39.73 8.37 22.60
N VAL A 533 39.49 9.53 22.02
CA VAL A 533 39.88 9.87 20.65
C VAL A 533 40.66 11.20 20.71
N ASP A 534 41.88 11.18 20.22
CA ASP A 534 42.79 12.31 20.20
C ASP A 534 43.16 12.70 18.77
N VAL A 535 43.25 14.00 18.48
CA VAL A 535 43.77 14.50 17.20
C VAL A 535 45.28 14.46 17.25
N LEU A 536 45.90 13.80 16.28
CA LEU A 536 47.37 13.73 16.16
C LEU A 536 47.88 14.80 15.19
N GLU A 537 48.82 15.62 15.66
CA GLU A 537 49.49 16.66 14.89
C GLU A 537 51.00 16.52 14.96
N GLY A 538 51.75 17.03 13.96
CA GLY A 538 53.20 17.11 13.95
C GLY A 538 53.87 15.78 14.26
N ASP A 539 54.77 15.81 15.29
CA ASP A 539 55.58 14.65 15.68
C ASP A 539 54.74 13.46 16.20
N ALA A 540 53.61 13.73 16.89
CA ALA A 540 52.74 12.67 17.38
C ALA A 540 52.13 11.84 16.24
N ARG A 541 51.86 12.48 15.11
CA ARG A 541 51.37 11.79 13.88
C ARG A 541 52.47 10.91 13.26
N ILE A 542 53.72 11.39 13.25
CA ILE A 542 54.85 10.60 12.76
C ILE A 542 55.10 9.41 13.68
N GLU A 543 54.99 9.58 15.00
CA GLU A 543 55.13 8.51 15.99
C GLU A 543 54.09 7.41 15.80
N GLU A 544 52.82 7.77 15.60
CA GLU A 544 51.76 6.78 15.33
C GLU A 544 52.02 6.05 14.02
N LEU A 545 52.36 6.76 12.95
CA LEU A 545 52.70 6.12 11.66
C LEU A 545 53.89 5.18 11.82
N ALA A 546 54.91 5.55 12.58
CA ALA A 546 56.08 4.71 12.87
C ALA A 546 55.67 3.45 13.67
N ARG A 547 54.82 3.61 14.69
CA ARG A 547 54.26 2.51 15.45
C ARG A 547 53.48 1.54 14.55
N MET A 548 52.66 2.06 13.65
CA MET A 548 51.89 1.27 12.69
C MET A 548 52.77 0.52 11.67
N LEU A 549 53.95 1.09 11.30
CA LEU A 549 54.92 0.48 10.38
C LEU A 549 55.78 -0.61 11.03
N ALA A 550 56.31 -0.34 12.21
CA ALA A 550 57.29 -1.17 12.86
C ALA A 550 56.75 -2.09 13.95
N GLY A 551 55.53 -1.82 14.47
CA GLY A 551 54.98 -2.50 15.64
C GLY A 551 55.75 -2.27 16.94
N MET A 552 56.64 -1.25 17.00
CA MET A 552 57.48 -0.88 18.11
C MET A 552 57.54 0.65 18.27
N ASP A 553 57.50 1.14 19.48
CA ASP A 553 57.29 2.55 19.77
C ASP A 553 58.55 3.46 19.59
N ASP A 554 59.81 2.95 19.48
CA ASP A 554 61.04 3.75 19.48
C ASP A 554 62.08 3.36 18.45
N SER A 555 61.74 3.26 17.16
CA SER A 555 62.70 3.00 16.10
C SER A 555 62.98 4.26 15.27
N GLU A 556 64.23 4.79 15.33
CA GLU A 556 64.69 5.91 14.47
C GLU A 556 64.46 5.62 12.98
N THR A 557 64.64 4.37 12.55
CA THR A 557 64.40 3.92 11.17
C THR A 557 62.90 3.95 10.88
N GLY A 558 62.04 3.56 11.83
CA GLY A 558 60.58 3.63 11.69
C GLY A 558 60.09 5.07 11.53
N ARG A 559 60.60 6.00 12.34
CA ARG A 559 60.30 7.44 12.25
C ARG A 559 60.75 8.05 10.90
N ALA A 560 61.97 7.72 10.44
CA ALA A 560 62.45 8.19 9.11
C ALA A 560 61.54 7.70 7.98
N HIS A 561 61.15 6.45 8.01
CA HIS A 561 60.25 5.88 6.99
C HIS A 561 58.81 6.46 7.10
N ALA A 562 58.29 6.67 8.29
CA ALA A 562 56.99 7.33 8.50
C ALA A 562 56.98 8.76 7.97
N ASN A 563 58.09 9.51 8.21
CA ASN A 563 58.22 10.87 7.68
C ASN A 563 58.30 10.89 6.14
N GLU A 564 59.09 10.02 5.50
CA GLU A 564 59.17 9.88 4.04
C GLU A 564 57.79 9.54 3.45
N LEU A 565 57.07 8.61 4.07
CA LEU A 565 55.72 8.20 3.63
C LEU A 565 54.75 9.39 3.71
N MET A 566 54.77 10.16 4.79
CA MET A 566 53.94 11.33 5.00
C MET A 566 54.25 12.46 4.01
N GLU A 567 55.53 12.83 3.85
CA GLU A 567 55.99 13.85 2.91
C GLU A 567 55.56 13.53 1.46
N ARG A 568 55.72 12.27 1.06
CA ARG A 568 55.28 11.80 -0.25
C ARG A 568 53.76 11.90 -0.43
N ALA A 569 52.99 11.47 0.57
CA ALA A 569 51.54 11.54 0.50
C ALA A 569 51.03 13.01 0.43
N GLN A 570 51.63 13.91 1.21
CA GLN A 570 51.29 15.33 1.19
C GLN A 570 51.67 16.01 -0.13
N ALA A 571 52.83 15.66 -0.73
CA ALA A 571 53.25 16.13 -2.05
C ALA A 571 52.26 15.67 -3.13
N GLU A 572 51.77 14.44 -3.08
CA GLU A 572 50.75 13.92 -3.98
C GLU A 572 49.40 14.61 -3.83
N ILE A 573 48.97 14.87 -2.60
CA ILE A 573 47.73 15.64 -2.31
C ILE A 573 47.81 17.09 -2.88
N ALA A 574 48.98 17.73 -2.73
CA ALA A 574 49.16 19.08 -3.25
C ALA A 574 49.20 19.13 -4.81
N ALA A 575 49.46 18.00 -5.47
CA ALA A 575 49.47 17.88 -6.93
C ALA A 575 48.09 17.57 -7.57
N PHE A 576 47.09 17.24 -6.75
CA PHE A 576 45.71 17.04 -7.21
C PHE A 576 45.04 18.39 -7.46
#